data_3ee810d33db69df1de2918b0794a52b3
#
_entry.id   3ee810d33db69df1de2918b0794a52b3
#
_cell.length_a   1.000
_cell.length_b   1.000
_cell.length_c   1.000
_cell.angle_alpha   90.00
_cell.angle_beta   90.00
_cell.angle_gamma   90.00
#
_symmetry.space_group_name_H-M   'P 1'
#
loop_
_entity.id
_entity.type
_entity.pdbx_description
1 polymer ?
#
loop_
_entity_poly.entity_id
_entity_poly.type
_entity_poly.pdbx_seq_one_letter_code
_entity_poly.pdbx_strand_id
1 'polypeptide(L)'
;MNRRLARILLLINFAASIFGLSAFAEDGKNYVITIDGKDYDINIDDTVTVKSKTGDVAITLKRKEFSTFAKDVVSFEHRSDLSVAATDIDRDIHQYLLASALGTLIIVQKYDAMNPDTLNELMINQISKDDIASGYKIEKSDFDRTLSDGTKMKGLRAHLTYKKDDVDLQVLSVDLGDSGVIAITRHNKDIAADEARIIDHFWATLKLKK
;
A
#
# COMPACT_ATOMS: atom_id res chain seq x y z
N MET A 1 14.25 14.14 -22.73
CA MET A 1 13.44 13.45 -21.72
C MET A 1 13.60 11.95 -21.96
N ASN A 2 14.12 11.22 -20.99
CA ASN A 2 14.53 9.82 -21.16
C ASN A 2 13.25 8.95 -21.32
N ARG A 3 13.21 8.03 -22.30
CA ARG A 3 12.03 7.17 -22.58
C ARG A 3 11.56 6.38 -21.35
N ARG A 4 12.47 6.07 -20.41
CA ARG A 4 12.18 5.41 -19.14
C ARG A 4 11.35 6.29 -18.19
N LEU A 5 11.66 7.59 -18.08
CA LEU A 5 10.92 8.57 -17.28
C LEU A 5 9.49 8.78 -17.81
N ALA A 6 9.30 8.77 -19.14
CA ALA A 6 7.98 8.91 -19.74
C ALA A 6 7.05 7.71 -19.45
N ARG A 7 7.60 6.50 -19.27
CA ARG A 7 6.82 5.29 -18.92
C ARG A 7 6.44 5.28 -17.45
N ILE A 8 7.31 5.75 -16.55
CA ILE A 8 6.99 5.94 -15.12
C ILE A 8 5.83 6.92 -14.96
N LEU A 9 5.84 8.01 -15.72
CA LEU A 9 4.78 9.03 -15.75
C LEU A 9 3.43 8.48 -16.23
N LEU A 10 3.42 7.59 -17.22
CA LEU A 10 2.18 7.06 -17.82
C LEU A 10 1.40 6.15 -16.86
N LEU A 11 2.08 5.44 -15.96
CA LEU A 11 1.48 4.42 -15.11
C LEU A 11 0.99 4.93 -13.74
N ILE A 12 1.46 6.09 -13.29
CA ILE A 12 0.89 6.75 -12.12
C ILE A 12 -0.54 7.26 -12.44
N ASN A 13 -0.81 7.67 -13.68
CA ASN A 13 -2.16 8.06 -14.11
C ASN A 13 -3.14 6.86 -14.22
N PHE A 14 -2.66 5.62 -14.38
CA PHE A 14 -3.51 4.44 -14.46
C PHE A 14 -4.04 3.99 -13.09
N ALA A 15 -3.33 4.28 -12.01
CA ALA A 15 -3.76 3.93 -10.65
C ALA A 15 -5.03 4.69 -10.21
N ALA A 16 -5.30 5.88 -10.77
CA ALA A 16 -6.49 6.67 -10.45
C ALA A 16 -7.78 6.16 -11.13
N SER A 17 -7.67 5.26 -12.11
CA SER A 17 -8.82 4.80 -12.93
C SER A 17 -9.47 3.49 -12.46
N ILE A 18 -8.99 2.86 -11.38
CA ILE A 18 -9.46 1.53 -10.92
C ILE A 18 -10.59 1.63 -9.88
N PHE A 19 -11.09 2.81 -9.55
CA PHE A 19 -12.17 2.99 -8.57
C PHE A 19 -13.56 2.74 -9.13
N GLY A 20 -13.82 1.54 -9.64
CA GLY A 20 -15.12 1.16 -10.19
C GLY A 20 -15.54 -0.28 -9.90
N LEU A 21 -15.12 -0.88 -8.77
CA LEU A 21 -15.62 -2.19 -8.36
C LEU A 21 -16.57 -2.05 -7.18
N SER A 22 -17.86 -2.05 -7.50
CA SER A 22 -18.93 -2.20 -6.51
C SER A 22 -18.75 -3.53 -5.77
N ALA A 23 -18.54 -3.47 -4.47
CA ALA A 23 -18.60 -4.65 -3.62
C ALA A 23 -20.07 -5.11 -3.57
N PHE A 24 -20.39 -6.19 -4.28
CA PHE A 24 -21.61 -6.92 -4.04
C PHE A 24 -21.43 -7.69 -2.72
N ALA A 25 -22.28 -7.43 -1.75
CA ALA A 25 -22.41 -8.29 -0.58
C ALA A 25 -23.07 -9.61 -1.04
N GLU A 26 -22.30 -10.67 -1.14
CA GLU A 26 -22.82 -12.02 -1.29
C GLU A 26 -23.26 -12.54 0.09
N ASP A 27 -24.55 -12.84 0.24
CA ASP A 27 -25.15 -13.45 1.46
C ASP A 27 -24.83 -14.96 1.58
N GLY A 28 -23.80 -15.43 0.92
CA GLY A 28 -23.36 -16.83 0.96
C GLY A 28 -22.24 -17.07 1.98
N LYS A 29 -22.15 -18.30 2.49
CA LYS A 29 -20.97 -18.73 3.24
C LYS A 29 -19.79 -18.90 2.27
N ASN A 30 -18.74 -18.08 2.44
CA ASN A 30 -17.70 -17.92 1.43
C ASN A 30 -16.49 -18.84 1.64
N TYR A 31 -16.47 -19.61 2.73
CA TYR A 31 -15.35 -20.51 3.06
C TYR A 31 -15.87 -21.90 3.38
N VAL A 32 -15.05 -22.89 3.04
CA VAL A 32 -15.29 -24.30 3.39
C VAL A 32 -14.11 -24.78 4.22
N ILE A 33 -14.41 -25.41 5.35
CA ILE A 33 -13.41 -26.13 6.16
C ILE A 33 -13.64 -27.62 6.00
N THR A 34 -12.64 -28.35 5.53
CA THR A 34 -12.69 -29.81 5.43
C THR A 34 -12.05 -30.44 6.66
N ILE A 35 -12.84 -31.22 7.42
CA ILE A 35 -12.36 -31.96 8.61
C ILE A 35 -12.77 -33.41 8.49
N ASP A 36 -11.82 -34.32 8.63
CA ASP A 36 -12.00 -35.76 8.47
C ASP A 36 -12.74 -36.14 7.16
N GLY A 37 -12.52 -35.36 6.08
CA GLY A 37 -13.12 -35.57 4.76
C GLY A 37 -14.56 -35.08 4.64
N LYS A 38 -15.07 -34.28 5.57
CA LYS A 38 -16.37 -33.62 5.51
C LYS A 38 -16.19 -32.12 5.41
N ASP A 39 -16.98 -31.50 4.54
CA ASP A 39 -16.98 -30.07 4.31
C ASP A 39 -18.01 -29.37 5.21
N TYR A 40 -17.61 -28.22 5.75
CA TYR A 40 -18.42 -27.33 6.58
C TYR A 40 -18.31 -25.93 6.07
N ASP A 41 -19.43 -25.34 5.66
CA ASP A 41 -19.48 -23.95 5.24
C ASP A 41 -19.40 -23.01 6.45
N ILE A 42 -18.53 -21.97 6.35
CA ILE A 42 -18.30 -21.02 7.42
C ILE A 42 -18.05 -19.62 6.83
N ASN A 43 -18.43 -18.57 7.55
CA ASN A 43 -17.98 -17.20 7.28
C ASN A 43 -16.90 -16.78 8.26
N ILE A 44 -16.27 -15.63 7.96
CA ILE A 44 -15.38 -14.97 8.90
C ILE A 44 -16.21 -14.56 10.12
N ASP A 45 -15.64 -14.75 11.32
CA ASP A 45 -16.22 -14.51 12.64
C ASP A 45 -17.39 -15.47 13.04
N ASP A 46 -17.81 -16.38 12.15
CA ASP A 46 -18.72 -17.47 12.51
C ASP A 46 -18.01 -18.54 13.33
N THR A 47 -18.77 -19.21 14.19
CA THR A 47 -18.34 -20.42 14.89
C THR A 47 -19.21 -21.58 14.45
N VAL A 48 -18.61 -22.67 13.97
CA VAL A 48 -19.29 -23.92 13.65
C VAL A 48 -18.85 -25.02 14.60
N THR A 49 -19.78 -25.87 15.04
CA THR A 49 -19.47 -27.08 15.80
C THR A 49 -19.35 -28.26 14.85
N VAL A 50 -18.19 -28.85 14.82
CA VAL A 50 -17.83 -29.95 13.93
C VAL A 50 -17.70 -31.24 14.72
N LYS A 51 -18.31 -32.30 14.22
CA LYS A 51 -18.09 -33.66 14.77
C LYS A 51 -16.80 -34.24 14.21
N SER A 52 -15.81 -34.44 15.07
CA SER A 52 -14.55 -35.11 14.74
C SER A 52 -14.51 -36.50 15.34
N LYS A 53 -13.50 -37.29 14.96
CA LYS A 53 -13.25 -38.63 15.52
C LYS A 53 -12.99 -38.63 17.03
N THR A 54 -12.59 -37.50 17.57
CA THR A 54 -12.22 -37.31 18.98
C THR A 54 -13.27 -36.56 19.80
N GLY A 55 -14.41 -36.18 19.18
CA GLY A 55 -15.50 -35.45 19.83
C GLY A 55 -15.88 -34.16 19.06
N ASP A 56 -16.80 -33.40 19.63
CA ASP A 56 -17.25 -32.14 19.04
C ASP A 56 -16.20 -31.04 19.26
N VAL A 57 -15.86 -30.32 18.18
CA VAL A 57 -14.89 -29.22 18.17
C VAL A 57 -15.56 -27.95 17.68
N ALA A 58 -15.49 -26.87 18.45
CA ALA A 58 -15.92 -25.54 18.02
C ALA A 58 -14.77 -24.87 17.24
N ILE A 59 -15.06 -24.44 16.00
CA ILE A 59 -14.09 -23.79 15.13
C ILE A 59 -14.60 -22.40 14.79
N THR A 60 -13.76 -21.37 15.00
CA THR A 60 -14.04 -20.01 14.60
C THR A 60 -13.02 -19.57 13.55
N LEU A 61 -13.49 -19.12 12.40
CA LEU A 61 -12.64 -18.53 11.36
C LEU A 61 -12.52 -17.03 11.61
N LYS A 62 -11.28 -16.55 11.79
CA LYS A 62 -11.02 -15.11 11.96
C LYS A 62 -10.06 -14.62 10.88
N ARG A 63 -10.34 -13.45 10.32
CA ARG A 63 -9.37 -12.74 9.51
C ARG A 63 -8.30 -12.13 10.44
N LYS A 64 -7.04 -12.24 10.09
CA LYS A 64 -5.99 -11.47 10.76
C LYS A 64 -6.22 -9.99 10.48
N GLU A 65 -5.95 -9.14 11.43
CA GLU A 65 -6.03 -7.68 11.24
C GLU A 65 -5.02 -7.21 10.19
N PHE A 66 -3.81 -7.77 10.23
CA PHE A 66 -2.73 -7.46 9.29
C PHE A 66 -2.23 -8.71 8.57
N SER A 67 -1.87 -8.52 7.31
CA SER A 67 -1.18 -9.48 6.45
C SER A 67 0.20 -8.94 6.07
N THR A 68 1.17 -9.82 5.86
CA THR A 68 2.52 -9.43 5.46
C THR A 68 2.64 -9.53 3.95
N PHE A 69 3.02 -8.45 3.30
CA PHE A 69 3.53 -8.45 1.94
C PHE A 69 5.05 -8.60 2.00
N ALA A 70 5.61 -9.50 1.19
CA ALA A 70 7.05 -9.67 1.04
C ALA A 70 7.37 -10.07 -0.39
N LYS A 71 8.11 -9.23 -1.09
CA LYS A 71 8.60 -9.50 -2.43
C LYS A 71 9.93 -8.78 -2.65
N ASP A 72 10.89 -9.50 -3.23
CA ASP A 72 12.25 -9.04 -3.46
C ASP A 72 12.90 -8.51 -2.16
N VAL A 73 13.37 -7.26 -2.18
CA VAL A 73 13.97 -6.61 -1.01
C VAL A 73 12.94 -5.95 -0.10
N VAL A 74 11.67 -5.84 -0.52
CA VAL A 74 10.63 -5.09 0.19
C VAL A 74 9.75 -6.02 1.02
N SER A 75 9.50 -5.65 2.28
CA SER A 75 8.50 -6.31 3.13
C SER A 75 7.82 -5.29 4.04
N PHE A 76 6.50 -5.39 4.16
CA PHE A 76 5.70 -4.57 5.08
C PHE A 76 4.39 -5.28 5.43
N GLU A 77 3.73 -4.82 6.49
CA GLU A 77 2.39 -5.27 6.85
C GLU A 77 1.33 -4.29 6.37
N HIS A 78 0.18 -4.82 6.02
CA HIS A 78 -0.99 -4.06 5.59
C HIS A 78 -2.27 -4.67 6.16
N ARG A 79 -3.33 -3.90 6.26
CA ARG A 79 -4.66 -4.41 6.66
C ARG A 79 -5.07 -5.57 5.74
N SER A 80 -5.56 -6.65 6.33
CA SER A 80 -5.89 -7.89 5.59
C SER A 80 -7.12 -7.76 4.69
N ASP A 81 -7.91 -6.69 4.83
CA ASP A 81 -9.02 -6.36 3.93
C ASP A 81 -8.58 -5.56 2.69
N LEU A 82 -7.31 -5.15 2.62
CA LEU A 82 -6.71 -4.50 1.47
C LEU A 82 -5.78 -5.47 0.74
N SER A 83 -5.61 -5.26 -0.55
CA SER A 83 -4.71 -6.07 -1.39
C SER A 83 -3.56 -5.23 -1.91
N VAL A 84 -2.37 -5.84 -2.01
CA VAL A 84 -1.22 -5.24 -2.66
C VAL A 84 -1.16 -5.72 -4.10
N ALA A 85 -1.33 -4.80 -5.06
CA ALA A 85 -1.11 -5.08 -6.47
C ALA A 85 0.38 -4.98 -6.78
N ALA A 86 0.96 -6.03 -7.40
CA ALA A 86 2.33 -6.05 -7.83
C ALA A 86 2.39 -5.99 -9.37
N THR A 87 3.11 -5.02 -9.91
CA THR A 87 3.20 -4.76 -11.36
C THR A 87 4.63 -4.44 -11.75
N ASP A 88 5.10 -5.03 -12.83
CA ASP A 88 6.37 -4.64 -13.44
C ASP A 88 6.10 -3.49 -14.42
N ILE A 89 6.56 -2.29 -14.06
CA ILE A 89 6.42 -1.07 -14.88
C ILE A 89 7.37 -1.12 -16.08
N ASP A 90 8.57 -1.59 -15.83
CA ASP A 90 9.60 -1.88 -16.84
C ASP A 90 10.40 -3.09 -16.35
N ARG A 91 11.34 -3.59 -17.17
CA ARG A 91 12.21 -4.72 -16.81
C ARG A 91 12.95 -4.49 -15.48
N ASP A 92 13.33 -3.24 -15.20
CA ASP A 92 14.15 -2.86 -14.08
C ASP A 92 13.37 -2.03 -13.03
N ILE A 93 12.01 -1.97 -13.11
CA ILE A 93 11.17 -1.19 -12.20
C ILE A 93 9.94 -2.01 -11.79
N HIS A 94 9.90 -2.36 -10.52
CA HIS A 94 8.81 -3.12 -9.91
C HIS A 94 8.00 -2.22 -8.99
N GLN A 95 6.67 -2.26 -9.11
CA GLN A 95 5.77 -1.44 -8.30
C GLN A 95 4.86 -2.31 -7.44
N TYR A 96 4.70 -1.94 -6.19
CA TYR A 96 3.75 -2.49 -5.23
C TYR A 96 2.82 -1.38 -4.80
N LEU A 97 1.53 -1.55 -5.09
CA LEU A 97 0.49 -0.56 -4.87
C LEU A 97 -0.55 -1.09 -3.89
N LEU A 98 -0.86 -0.32 -2.87
CA LEU A 98 -2.01 -0.52 -2.00
C LEU A 98 -2.83 0.77 -1.97
N ALA A 99 -4.14 0.62 -2.14
CA ALA A 99 -5.07 1.74 -2.06
C ALA A 99 -6.31 1.35 -1.24
N SER A 100 -6.82 2.28 -0.43
CA SER A 100 -8.09 2.15 0.24
C SER A 100 -9.22 2.79 -0.55
N ALA A 101 -10.46 2.43 -0.25
CA ALA A 101 -11.65 3.05 -0.83
C ALA A 101 -11.79 4.55 -0.45
N LEU A 102 -11.15 4.99 0.62
CA LEU A 102 -11.16 6.38 1.12
C LEU A 102 -9.99 7.22 0.59
N GLY A 103 -9.20 6.67 -0.35
CA GLY A 103 -8.16 7.41 -1.07
C GLY A 103 -6.79 7.41 -0.41
N THR A 104 -6.58 6.60 0.65
CA THR A 104 -5.23 6.34 1.14
C THR A 104 -4.45 5.53 0.12
N LEU A 105 -3.23 5.96 -0.19
CA LEU A 105 -2.38 5.37 -1.20
C LEU A 105 -1.00 5.07 -0.60
N ILE A 106 -0.51 3.87 -0.86
CA ILE A 106 0.86 3.45 -0.61
C ILE A 106 1.43 2.89 -1.90
N ILE A 107 2.53 3.44 -2.38
CA ILE A 107 3.26 2.93 -3.53
C ILE A 107 4.69 2.66 -3.07
N VAL A 108 5.20 1.47 -3.34
CA VAL A 108 6.62 1.16 -3.21
C VAL A 108 7.14 0.77 -4.60
N GLN A 109 8.16 1.47 -5.06
CA GLN A 109 8.83 1.14 -6.31
C GLN A 109 10.26 0.72 -6.02
N LYS A 110 10.62 -0.46 -6.51
CA LYS A 110 11.99 -0.97 -6.51
C LYS A 110 12.60 -0.70 -7.89
N TYR A 111 13.80 -0.19 -7.90
CA TYR A 111 14.60 0.08 -9.09
C TYR A 111 15.81 -0.83 -9.09
N ASP A 112 15.98 -1.62 -10.16
CA ASP A 112 17.11 -2.50 -10.38
C ASP A 112 18.28 -1.80 -10.95
N ALA A 113 19.24 -1.38 -10.88
CA ALA A 113 20.32 -0.67 -11.58
C ALA A 113 20.16 0.87 -11.60
N MET A 114 19.47 1.46 -10.60
CA MET A 114 19.37 2.91 -10.51
C MET A 114 19.19 3.36 -9.07
N ASN A 115 19.92 4.42 -8.68
CA ASN A 115 19.65 5.17 -7.46
C ASN A 115 18.44 6.10 -7.72
N PRO A 116 17.31 5.94 -6.99
CA PRO A 116 16.11 6.72 -7.21
C PRO A 116 16.06 8.06 -6.47
N ASP A 117 17.08 8.46 -5.72
CA ASP A 117 17.07 9.67 -4.88
C ASP A 117 16.75 10.95 -5.67
N THR A 118 17.16 11.01 -6.94
CA THR A 118 16.87 12.14 -7.82
C THR A 118 15.42 12.20 -8.32
N LEU A 119 14.61 11.18 -8.03
CA LEU A 119 13.22 11.10 -8.50
C LEU A 119 12.20 11.65 -7.50
N ASN A 120 12.60 11.95 -6.25
CA ASN A 120 11.66 12.38 -5.21
C ASN A 120 10.84 13.60 -5.63
N GLU A 121 11.50 14.65 -6.15
CA GLU A 121 10.81 15.87 -6.63
C GLU A 121 9.88 15.58 -7.82
N LEU A 122 10.33 14.74 -8.75
CA LEU A 122 9.50 14.34 -9.89
C LEU A 122 8.24 13.61 -9.44
N MET A 123 8.37 12.67 -8.49
CA MET A 123 7.25 11.86 -7.98
C MET A 123 6.24 12.73 -7.23
N ILE A 124 6.69 13.62 -6.35
CA ILE A 124 5.79 14.55 -5.64
C ILE A 124 5.01 15.41 -6.63
N ASN A 125 5.70 15.99 -7.62
CA ASN A 125 5.07 16.84 -8.63
C ASN A 125 4.05 16.05 -9.47
N GLN A 126 4.37 14.81 -9.80
CA GLN A 126 3.48 13.99 -10.62
C GLN A 126 2.22 13.57 -9.86
N ILE A 127 2.36 13.16 -8.59
CA ILE A 127 1.23 12.68 -7.77
C ILE A 127 0.31 13.85 -7.40
N SER A 128 0.86 15.04 -7.15
CA SER A 128 0.10 16.23 -6.78
C SER A 128 -0.44 17.04 -7.97
N LYS A 129 -0.13 16.64 -9.20
CA LYS A 129 -0.46 17.41 -10.41
C LYS A 129 -1.94 17.73 -10.53
N ASP A 130 -2.80 16.73 -10.36
CA ASP A 130 -4.25 16.88 -10.53
C ASP A 130 -4.87 17.66 -9.36
N ASP A 131 -4.33 17.48 -8.14
CA ASP A 131 -4.73 18.29 -6.97
C ASP A 131 -4.42 19.77 -7.21
N ILE A 132 -3.21 20.08 -7.68
CA ILE A 132 -2.80 21.47 -8.00
C ILE A 132 -3.67 22.04 -9.12
N ALA A 133 -3.95 21.27 -10.17
CA ALA A 133 -4.85 21.68 -11.24
C ALA A 133 -6.29 21.93 -10.73
N SER A 134 -6.69 21.26 -9.67
CA SER A 134 -7.98 21.45 -8.98
C SER A 134 -7.99 22.59 -7.97
N GLY A 135 -6.87 23.30 -7.80
CA GLY A 135 -6.75 24.49 -6.97
C GLY A 135 -6.16 24.27 -5.58
N TYR A 136 -5.61 23.08 -5.29
CA TYR A 136 -4.87 22.85 -4.04
C TYR A 136 -3.58 23.68 -4.01
N LYS A 137 -3.29 24.22 -2.84
CA LYS A 137 -1.98 24.79 -2.52
C LYS A 137 -1.08 23.69 -2.03
N ILE A 138 0.18 23.71 -2.45
CA ILE A 138 1.20 22.74 -2.04
C ILE A 138 2.32 23.45 -1.29
N GLU A 139 2.67 22.90 -0.12
CA GLU A 139 3.84 23.27 0.67
C GLU A 139 4.74 22.05 0.78
N LYS A 140 6.02 22.18 0.38
CA LYS A 140 6.98 21.09 0.38
C LYS A 140 8.08 21.36 1.39
N SER A 141 8.57 20.30 2.01
CA SER A 141 9.74 20.33 2.91
C SER A 141 10.57 19.06 2.77
N ASP A 142 11.85 19.17 3.08
CA ASP A 142 12.70 17.99 3.25
C ASP A 142 12.16 17.12 4.39
N PHE A 143 12.23 15.82 4.20
CA PHE A 143 11.71 14.86 5.19
C PHE A 143 12.54 13.57 5.15
N ASP A 144 12.98 13.15 6.33
CA ASP A 144 13.75 11.92 6.52
C ASP A 144 12.99 10.97 7.44
N ARG A 145 13.18 9.68 7.24
CA ARG A 145 12.62 8.64 8.11
C ARG A 145 13.64 7.54 8.34
N THR A 146 13.73 7.06 9.58
CA THR A 146 14.48 5.85 9.91
C THR A 146 13.50 4.71 10.11
N LEU A 147 13.64 3.63 9.33
CA LEU A 147 12.82 2.43 9.42
C LEU A 147 13.20 1.60 10.65
N SER A 148 12.35 0.63 11.02
CA SER A 148 12.57 -0.24 12.18
C SER A 148 13.84 -1.13 12.07
N ASP A 149 14.31 -1.38 10.86
CA ASP A 149 15.55 -2.10 10.57
C ASP A 149 16.81 -1.21 10.57
N GLY A 150 16.65 0.10 10.88
CA GLY A 150 17.72 1.08 10.90
C GLY A 150 18.02 1.73 9.53
N THR A 151 17.33 1.33 8.47
CA THR A 151 17.49 1.94 7.14
C THR A 151 17.01 3.39 7.17
N LYS A 152 17.82 4.31 6.66
CA LYS A 152 17.47 5.74 6.55
C LYS A 152 16.98 6.03 5.15
N MET A 153 15.76 6.51 5.03
CA MET A 153 15.17 7.02 3.80
C MET A 153 15.10 8.55 3.84
N LYS A 154 15.36 9.18 2.73
CA LYS A 154 15.35 10.64 2.58
C LYS A 154 14.44 11.05 1.44
N GLY A 155 13.90 12.25 1.51
CA GLY A 155 13.09 12.77 0.43
C GLY A 155 12.28 13.99 0.82
N LEU A 156 11.01 14.00 0.45
CA LEU A 156 10.15 15.16 0.57
C LEU A 156 8.81 14.79 1.20
N ARG A 157 8.27 15.72 1.95
CA ARG A 157 6.88 15.74 2.41
C ARG A 157 6.19 16.95 1.80
N ALA A 158 4.96 16.77 1.34
CA ALA A 158 4.12 17.84 0.87
C ALA A 158 2.78 17.86 1.62
N HIS A 159 2.33 19.06 2.00
CA HIS A 159 0.98 19.33 2.44
C HIS A 159 0.22 19.99 1.31
N LEU A 160 -0.91 19.39 0.94
CA LEU A 160 -1.80 19.95 -0.07
C LEU A 160 -3.11 20.35 0.61
N THR A 161 -3.47 21.63 0.49
CA THR A 161 -4.64 22.18 1.16
C THR A 161 -5.59 22.83 0.16
N TYR A 162 -6.89 22.51 0.28
CA TYR A 162 -7.96 23.16 -0.47
C TYR A 162 -9.22 23.21 0.37
N LYS A 163 -9.69 24.42 0.73
CA LYS A 163 -10.82 24.63 1.63
C LYS A 163 -10.60 23.93 2.99
N LYS A 164 -11.27 22.81 3.22
CA LYS A 164 -11.13 21.98 4.43
C LYS A 164 -10.25 20.76 4.21
N ASP A 165 -9.93 20.42 2.98
CA ASP A 165 -9.14 19.25 2.66
C ASP A 165 -7.67 19.50 3.02
N ASP A 166 -7.07 18.56 3.76
CA ASP A 166 -5.66 18.53 4.14
C ASP A 166 -5.07 17.16 3.77
N VAL A 167 -4.28 17.14 2.69
CA VAL A 167 -3.64 15.92 2.19
C VAL A 167 -2.16 15.91 2.58
N ASP A 168 -1.73 14.82 3.20
CA ASP A 168 -0.32 14.53 3.47
C ASP A 168 0.22 13.60 2.39
N LEU A 169 1.30 14.02 1.75
CA LEU A 169 2.02 13.25 0.72
C LEU A 169 3.48 13.16 1.12
N GLN A 170 4.01 11.94 1.22
CA GLN A 170 5.43 11.68 1.51
C GLN A 170 6.03 10.87 0.36
N VAL A 171 7.19 11.27 -0.09
CA VAL A 171 8.00 10.56 -1.09
C VAL A 171 9.40 10.41 -0.55
N LEU A 172 9.78 9.20 -0.17
CA LEU A 172 11.07 8.90 0.43
C LEU A 172 11.80 7.83 -0.37
N SER A 173 13.08 8.00 -0.57
CA SER A 173 13.94 7.07 -1.29
C SER A 173 15.12 6.59 -0.46
N VAL A 174 15.70 5.50 -0.90
CA VAL A 174 16.96 4.97 -0.39
C VAL A 174 17.73 4.29 -1.50
N ASP A 175 19.02 4.58 -1.55
CA ASP A 175 20.01 3.87 -2.34
C ASP A 175 20.46 2.61 -1.59
N LEU A 176 20.38 1.46 -2.26
CA LEU A 176 20.84 0.16 -1.73
C LEU A 176 22.12 -0.32 -2.42
N GLY A 177 22.79 0.55 -3.21
CA GLY A 177 23.96 0.25 -4.03
C GLY A 177 23.58 -0.01 -5.48
N ASP A 178 23.46 -1.27 -5.89
CA ASP A 178 23.09 -1.64 -7.27
C ASP A 178 21.61 -1.47 -7.57
N SER A 179 20.80 -1.13 -6.56
CA SER A 179 19.36 -0.95 -6.65
C SER A 179 18.90 0.19 -5.74
N GLY A 180 17.64 0.54 -5.79
CA GLY A 180 17.07 1.49 -4.86
C GLY A 180 15.56 1.34 -4.70
N VAL A 181 15.01 1.99 -3.68
CA VAL A 181 13.58 1.95 -3.38
C VAL A 181 13.05 3.36 -3.17
N ILE A 182 11.89 3.64 -3.75
CA ILE A 182 11.05 4.79 -3.39
C ILE A 182 9.80 4.25 -2.69
N ALA A 183 9.46 4.83 -1.55
CA ALA A 183 8.18 4.62 -0.90
C ALA A 183 7.39 5.93 -0.86
N ILE A 184 6.14 5.86 -1.27
CA ILE A 184 5.22 6.99 -1.40
C ILE A 184 3.99 6.69 -0.56
N THR A 185 3.57 7.65 0.25
CA THR A 185 2.31 7.56 0.99
C THR A 185 1.50 8.83 0.80
N ARG A 186 0.19 8.68 0.60
CA ARG A 186 -0.75 9.80 0.47
C ARG A 186 -2.02 9.47 1.23
N HIS A 187 -2.50 10.39 2.04
CA HIS A 187 -3.82 10.30 2.68
C HIS A 187 -4.40 11.69 2.94
N ASN A 188 -5.70 11.77 2.99
CA ASN A 188 -6.41 12.97 3.44
C ASN A 188 -6.63 12.86 4.95
N LYS A 189 -6.14 13.84 5.73
CA LYS A 189 -6.21 13.85 7.19
C LYS A 189 -7.63 14.05 7.73
N ASP A 190 -8.51 14.66 6.92
CA ASP A 190 -9.90 14.95 7.31
C ASP A 190 -10.84 13.74 7.12
N ILE A 191 -10.36 12.68 6.46
CA ILE A 191 -11.06 11.42 6.31
C ILE A 191 -10.85 10.55 7.54
N ALA A 192 -11.36 9.54 7.85
CA ALA A 192 -11.35 8.73 9.05
C ALA A 192 -9.96 8.53 9.68
N ALA A 193 -9.85 8.59 10.99
CA ALA A 193 -8.61 8.34 11.74
C ALA A 193 -7.98 6.95 11.43
N ASP A 194 -8.78 5.98 11.01
CA ASP A 194 -8.32 4.64 10.63
C ASP A 194 -7.45 4.64 9.36
N GLU A 195 -7.63 5.62 8.48
CA GLU A 195 -6.80 5.76 7.28
C GLU A 195 -5.36 6.21 7.63
N ALA A 196 -5.20 7.08 8.61
CA ALA A 196 -3.88 7.46 9.12
C ALA A 196 -3.14 6.25 9.69
N ARG A 197 -3.85 5.34 10.38
CA ARG A 197 -3.26 4.11 10.94
C ARG A 197 -2.70 3.18 9.85
N ILE A 198 -3.28 3.16 8.64
CA ILE A 198 -2.75 2.38 7.52
C ILE A 198 -1.33 2.86 7.18
N ILE A 199 -1.15 4.18 7.08
CA ILE A 199 0.14 4.80 6.79
C ILE A 199 1.14 4.59 7.93
N ASP A 200 0.72 4.83 9.17
CA ASP A 200 1.59 4.66 10.34
C ASP A 200 2.06 3.21 10.48
N HIS A 201 1.15 2.24 10.28
CA HIS A 201 1.48 0.82 10.35
C HIS A 201 2.42 0.40 9.22
N PHE A 202 2.17 0.87 7.99
CA PHE A 202 3.06 0.65 6.86
C PHE A 202 4.49 1.12 7.20
N TRP A 203 4.65 2.35 7.64
CA TRP A 203 5.97 2.89 7.97
C TRP A 203 6.65 2.18 9.15
N ALA A 204 5.88 1.75 10.14
CA ALA A 204 6.40 1.02 11.30
C ALA A 204 6.91 -0.38 10.93
N THR A 205 6.36 -0.98 9.88
CA THR A 205 6.64 -2.37 9.49
C THR A 205 7.45 -2.51 8.20
N LEU A 206 7.63 -1.42 7.44
CA LEU A 206 8.47 -1.44 6.23
C LEU A 206 9.90 -1.83 6.58
N LYS A 207 10.41 -2.83 5.88
CA LYS A 207 11.78 -3.35 5.96
C LYS A 207 12.33 -3.53 4.57
N LEU A 208 13.59 -3.19 4.41
CA LEU A 208 14.33 -3.33 3.16
C LEU A 208 15.51 -4.28 3.38
N LYS A 209 15.42 -5.47 2.80
CA LYS A 209 16.54 -6.44 2.85
C LYS A 209 17.65 -5.95 1.93
N LYS A 210 18.86 -5.89 2.46
CA LYS A 210 20.09 -5.65 1.68
C LYS A 210 20.58 -6.94 1.06
#